data_7de506147ca8e0058866b1177b31a9ac
#
_entry.id   7de506147ca8e0058866b1177b31a9ac
#
_cell.length_a   1.000
_cell.length_b   1.000
_cell.length_c   1.000
_cell.angle_alpha   90.00
_cell.angle_beta   90.00
_cell.angle_gamma   90.00
#
_symmetry.space_group_name_H-M   'P 1'
#
loop_
_entity.id
_entity.type
_entity.pdbx_description
1 polymer ?
#
loop_
_entity_poly.entity_id
_entity_poly.type
_entity_poly.pdbx_seq_one_letter_code
_entity_poly.pdbx_strand_id
1 'polypeptide(L)'
;EGILTAANTCTINDGAAFVMLASERWLRERDLVPSAEIKGFSMIGADPAVPPLSADLAVSLLLRDKGLFYSDLDAFEYNEAFAVISAEFRKKHRDVADRLNRWGGALAYGHPYGASGAEIMIHLMKILEREEGKRGVAAIPAAGGVGEAVLINNVDEREWTEERERHT
;
A
#
# COMPACT_ATOMS: atom_id res chain seq x y z
N GLU A 1 -17.08 23.52 13.71
CA GLU A 1 -15.69 23.38 14.17
C GLU A 1 -15.08 22.13 13.55
N GLY A 2 -13.83 22.23 13.03
CA GLY A 2 -13.12 21.10 12.46
C GLY A 2 -12.54 20.20 13.55
N ILE A 3 -12.32 18.91 13.20
CA ILE A 3 -11.73 17.93 14.11
C ILE A 3 -10.23 17.69 13.82
N LEU A 4 -9.72 18.16 12.69
CA LEU A 4 -8.31 18.05 12.35
C LEU A 4 -7.50 19.14 13.05
N THR A 5 -6.41 18.73 13.69
CA THR A 5 -5.51 19.60 14.45
C THR A 5 -4.05 19.15 14.20
N ALA A 6 -3.09 19.96 14.62
CA ALA A 6 -1.68 19.57 14.56
C ALA A 6 -1.38 18.27 15.34
N ALA A 7 -2.20 17.91 16.33
CA ALA A 7 -2.00 16.70 17.13
C ALA A 7 -2.46 15.42 16.44
N ASN A 8 -3.27 15.52 15.38
CA ASN A 8 -3.76 14.37 14.60
C ASN A 8 -3.45 14.49 13.09
N THR A 9 -2.40 15.26 12.79
CA THR A 9 -1.83 15.46 11.46
C THR A 9 -0.35 15.05 11.51
N CYS A 10 0.14 14.39 10.47
CA CYS A 10 1.55 14.00 10.38
C CYS A 10 2.48 15.23 10.36
N THR A 11 3.72 15.05 10.75
CA THR A 11 4.77 16.05 10.54
C THR A 11 5.30 15.99 9.12
N ILE A 12 5.71 17.14 8.59
CA ILE A 12 6.53 17.22 7.38
C ILE A 12 7.98 17.05 7.79
N ASN A 13 8.70 16.15 7.13
CA ASN A 13 10.09 15.86 7.46
C ASN A 13 10.87 15.45 6.21
N ASP A 14 12.19 15.48 6.34
CA ASP A 14 13.09 14.94 5.34
C ASP A 14 13.03 13.41 5.36
N GLY A 15 13.16 12.80 4.18
CA GLY A 15 13.17 11.36 4.02
C GLY A 15 13.56 10.96 2.61
N ALA A 16 14.08 9.74 2.48
CA ALA A 16 14.39 9.13 1.20
C ALA A 16 14.06 7.64 1.27
N ALA A 17 13.47 7.12 0.21
CA ALA A 17 13.17 5.71 0.06
C ALA A 17 13.49 5.28 -1.38
N PHE A 18 13.88 4.02 -1.55
CA PHE A 18 14.26 3.47 -2.83
C PHE A 18 13.60 2.11 -3.06
N VAL A 19 12.94 1.95 -4.19
CA VAL A 19 12.35 0.69 -4.66
C VAL A 19 12.86 0.42 -6.07
N MET A 20 13.40 -0.78 -6.30
CA MET A 20 13.83 -1.21 -7.62
C MET A 20 12.70 -1.96 -8.32
N LEU A 21 12.37 -1.53 -9.53
CA LEU A 21 11.42 -2.20 -10.41
C LEU A 21 12.17 -2.95 -11.50
N ALA A 22 11.76 -4.18 -11.75
CA ALA A 22 12.33 -5.02 -12.79
C ALA A 22 11.24 -5.81 -13.51
N SER A 23 11.45 -6.10 -14.80
CA SER A 23 10.57 -7.02 -15.50
C SER A 23 10.88 -8.47 -15.11
N GLU A 24 9.86 -9.33 -15.15
CA GLU A 24 10.03 -10.77 -14.92
C GLU A 24 11.13 -11.37 -15.80
N ARG A 25 11.15 -11.02 -17.11
CA ARG A 25 12.18 -11.48 -18.03
C ARG A 25 13.60 -11.11 -17.55
N TRP A 26 13.81 -9.88 -17.10
CA TRP A 26 15.10 -9.41 -16.61
C TRP A 26 15.56 -10.16 -15.37
N LEU A 27 14.63 -10.45 -14.46
CA LEU A 27 14.89 -11.22 -13.24
C LEU A 27 15.25 -12.67 -13.58
N ARG A 28 14.48 -13.32 -14.47
CA ARG A 28 14.74 -14.71 -14.89
C ARG A 28 16.08 -14.88 -15.60
N GLU A 29 16.48 -13.93 -16.46
CA GLU A 29 17.78 -13.94 -17.14
C GLU A 29 18.99 -13.84 -16.17
N ARG A 30 18.78 -13.41 -14.92
CA ARG A 30 19.82 -13.14 -13.90
C ARG A 30 19.68 -13.97 -12.63
N ASP A 31 18.80 -14.94 -12.64
CA ASP A 31 18.51 -15.79 -11.47
C ASP A 31 18.19 -14.99 -10.20
N LEU A 32 17.43 -13.89 -10.35
CA LEU A 32 17.01 -13.05 -9.25
C LEU A 32 15.57 -13.33 -8.86
N VAL A 33 15.33 -13.38 -7.56
CA VAL A 33 13.99 -13.51 -6.97
C VAL A 33 13.49 -12.14 -6.55
N PRO A 34 12.32 -11.68 -6.98
CA PRO A 34 11.75 -10.42 -6.50
C PRO A 34 11.17 -10.61 -5.09
N SER A 35 11.16 -9.53 -4.29
CA SER A 35 10.48 -9.54 -2.98
C SER A 35 8.95 -9.52 -3.12
N ALA A 36 8.44 -8.91 -4.19
CA ALA A 36 7.02 -8.83 -4.46
C ALA A 36 6.73 -8.68 -5.95
N GLU A 37 5.52 -9.05 -6.34
CA GLU A 37 4.98 -8.87 -7.69
C GLU A 37 3.86 -7.83 -7.66
N ILE A 38 3.92 -6.82 -8.55
CA ILE A 38 2.83 -5.85 -8.73
C ILE A 38 1.69 -6.51 -9.50
N LYS A 39 0.53 -6.65 -8.88
CA LYS A 39 -0.68 -7.27 -9.46
C LYS A 39 -1.61 -6.25 -10.10
N GLY A 40 -1.46 -4.99 -9.77
CA GLY A 40 -2.24 -3.91 -10.36
C GLY A 40 -2.09 -2.60 -9.63
N PHE A 41 -2.62 -1.56 -10.27
CA PHE A 41 -2.69 -0.23 -9.68
C PHE A 41 -3.99 0.45 -10.11
N SER A 42 -4.40 1.45 -9.35
CA SER A 42 -5.49 2.35 -9.70
C SER A 42 -5.14 3.78 -9.34
N MET A 43 -5.68 4.70 -10.11
CA MET A 43 -5.65 6.14 -9.83
C MET A 43 -7.05 6.69 -10.06
N ILE A 44 -7.56 7.49 -9.13
CA ILE A 44 -8.88 8.08 -9.20
C ILE A 44 -8.87 9.57 -8.90
N GLY A 45 -9.85 10.28 -9.43
CA GLY A 45 -10.26 11.58 -8.94
C GLY A 45 -11.52 11.44 -8.09
N ALA A 46 -11.51 12.00 -6.90
CA ALA A 46 -12.64 12.04 -5.97
C ALA A 46 -12.97 13.48 -5.58
N ASP A 47 -13.93 13.67 -4.70
CA ASP A 47 -14.31 15.00 -4.22
C ASP A 47 -13.12 15.69 -3.53
N PRO A 48 -12.66 16.85 -4.04
CA PRO A 48 -11.55 17.60 -3.45
C PRO A 48 -11.86 18.18 -2.07
N ALA A 49 -13.13 18.21 -1.65
CA ALA A 49 -13.51 18.64 -0.30
C ALA A 49 -13.22 17.59 0.78
N VAL A 50 -13.05 16.32 0.39
CA VAL A 50 -12.79 15.20 1.30
C VAL A 50 -11.62 14.34 0.84
N PRO A 51 -10.43 14.92 0.62
CA PRO A 51 -9.27 14.21 0.06
C PRO A 51 -8.89 12.92 0.80
N PRO A 52 -9.01 12.83 2.15
CA PRO A 52 -8.66 11.62 2.88
C PRO A 52 -9.38 10.33 2.44
N LEU A 53 -10.56 10.47 1.82
CA LEU A 53 -11.35 9.31 1.35
C LEU A 53 -10.85 8.73 0.02
N SER A 54 -10.04 9.46 -0.73
CA SER A 54 -9.62 9.07 -2.09
C SER A 54 -8.77 7.79 -2.12
N ALA A 55 -7.94 7.56 -1.09
CA ALA A 55 -7.15 6.33 -0.99
C ALA A 55 -8.05 5.08 -0.95
N ASP A 56 -9.06 5.08 -0.07
CA ASP A 56 -9.97 3.94 0.09
C ASP A 56 -10.84 3.72 -1.16
N LEU A 57 -11.21 4.80 -1.85
CA LEU A 57 -11.91 4.71 -3.13
C LEU A 57 -11.02 4.10 -4.23
N ALA A 58 -9.74 4.46 -4.28
CA ALA A 58 -8.78 3.87 -5.21
C ALA A 58 -8.61 2.37 -4.94
N VAL A 59 -8.48 1.97 -3.67
CA VAL A 59 -8.41 0.56 -3.27
C VAL A 59 -9.68 -0.18 -3.67
N SER A 60 -10.86 0.37 -3.37
CA SER A 60 -12.15 -0.24 -3.75
C SER A 60 -12.26 -0.48 -5.24
N LEU A 61 -11.83 0.48 -6.07
CA LEU A 61 -11.81 0.34 -7.53
C LEU A 61 -10.86 -0.78 -7.95
N LEU A 62 -9.63 -0.77 -7.44
CA LEU A 62 -8.60 -1.75 -7.76
C LEU A 62 -9.04 -3.18 -7.41
N LEU A 63 -9.59 -3.36 -6.20
CA LEU A 63 -10.07 -4.67 -5.76
C LEU A 63 -11.24 -5.17 -6.61
N ARG A 64 -12.20 -4.30 -6.92
CA ARG A 64 -13.31 -4.63 -7.83
C ARG A 64 -12.81 -5.07 -9.21
N ASP A 65 -11.86 -4.37 -9.79
CA ASP A 65 -11.30 -4.69 -11.11
C ASP A 65 -10.51 -6.02 -11.10
N LYS A 66 -10.01 -6.43 -9.94
CA LYS A 66 -9.32 -7.72 -9.73
C LYS A 66 -10.24 -8.84 -9.23
N GLY A 67 -11.51 -8.58 -9.00
CA GLY A 67 -12.46 -9.55 -8.44
C GLY A 67 -12.12 -9.96 -7.00
N LEU A 68 -11.53 -9.04 -6.23
CA LEU A 68 -11.09 -9.25 -4.85
C LEU A 68 -11.93 -8.46 -3.85
N PHE A 69 -11.94 -8.93 -2.61
CA PHE A 69 -12.52 -8.27 -1.46
C PHE A 69 -11.43 -7.81 -0.48
N TYR A 70 -11.76 -6.90 0.43
CA TYR A 70 -10.84 -6.47 1.49
C TYR A 70 -10.37 -7.63 2.36
N SER A 71 -11.22 -8.63 2.58
CA SER A 71 -10.89 -9.85 3.34
C SER A 71 -9.78 -10.69 2.70
N ASP A 72 -9.55 -10.56 1.38
CA ASP A 72 -8.56 -11.31 0.64
C ASP A 72 -7.14 -10.74 0.75
N LEU A 73 -6.98 -9.61 1.47
CA LEU A 73 -5.71 -8.95 1.70
C LEU A 73 -5.23 -9.16 3.14
N ASP A 74 -3.94 -9.42 3.30
CA ASP A 74 -3.29 -9.66 4.59
C ASP A 74 -2.78 -8.37 5.24
N ALA A 75 -2.50 -7.33 4.43
CA ALA A 75 -1.99 -6.05 4.92
C ALA A 75 -2.46 -4.86 4.08
N PHE A 76 -2.63 -3.73 4.76
CA PHE A 76 -2.96 -2.42 4.16
C PHE A 76 -1.97 -1.38 4.68
N GLU A 77 -1.32 -0.66 3.78
CA GLU A 77 -0.48 0.48 4.09
C GLU A 77 -1.05 1.76 3.45
N TYR A 78 -1.79 2.52 4.23
CA TYR A 78 -2.30 3.82 3.79
C TYR A 78 -1.40 4.92 4.30
N ASN A 79 -1.06 5.88 3.44
CA ASN A 79 -0.33 7.06 3.87
C ASN A 79 -1.18 7.88 4.85
N GLU A 80 -0.87 7.77 6.13
CA GLU A 80 -1.62 8.32 7.24
C GLU A 80 -1.25 9.79 7.49
N ALA A 81 -1.47 10.65 6.47
CA ALA A 81 -1.23 12.09 6.61
C ALA A 81 -2.11 12.73 7.70
N PHE A 82 -3.28 12.15 7.95
CA PHE A 82 -4.25 12.56 8.96
C PHE A 82 -4.86 11.33 9.65
N ALA A 83 -5.09 11.39 10.95
CA ALA A 83 -5.71 10.30 11.71
C ALA A 83 -7.08 9.88 11.17
N VAL A 84 -7.82 10.79 10.52
CA VAL A 84 -9.12 10.51 9.92
C VAL A 84 -9.05 9.44 8.82
N ILE A 85 -7.91 9.29 8.14
CA ILE A 85 -7.72 8.26 7.10
C ILE A 85 -7.86 6.87 7.73
N SER A 86 -7.11 6.59 8.79
CA SER A 86 -7.19 5.33 9.53
C SER A 86 -8.52 5.16 10.26
N ALA A 87 -9.08 6.24 10.80
CA ALA A 87 -10.37 6.20 11.48
C ALA A 87 -11.52 5.80 10.54
N GLU A 88 -11.57 6.37 9.33
CA GLU A 88 -12.57 6.02 8.33
C GLU A 88 -12.38 4.60 7.78
N PHE A 89 -11.14 4.17 7.53
CA PHE A 89 -10.87 2.79 7.16
C PHE A 89 -11.41 1.82 8.21
N ARG A 90 -11.02 1.99 9.48
CA ARG A 90 -11.44 1.12 10.59
C ARG A 90 -12.95 1.11 10.82
N LYS A 91 -13.61 2.22 10.55
CA LYS A 91 -15.08 2.32 10.64
C LYS A 91 -15.77 1.53 9.53
N LYS A 92 -15.25 1.60 8.31
CA LYS A 92 -15.83 0.95 7.12
C LYS A 92 -15.49 -0.55 7.03
N HIS A 93 -14.26 -0.92 7.36
CA HIS A 93 -13.68 -2.24 7.14
C HIS A 93 -13.34 -2.93 8.46
N ARG A 94 -14.36 -3.11 9.32
CA ARG A 94 -14.18 -3.61 10.69
C ARG A 94 -13.51 -4.98 10.77
N ASP A 95 -13.80 -5.85 9.80
CA ASP A 95 -13.31 -7.24 9.76
C ASP A 95 -11.83 -7.36 9.44
N VAL A 96 -11.23 -6.29 8.90
CA VAL A 96 -9.80 -6.22 8.54
C VAL A 96 -9.11 -5.00 9.13
N ALA A 97 -9.75 -4.34 10.09
CA ALA A 97 -9.28 -3.09 10.67
C ALA A 97 -7.91 -3.19 11.37
N ASP A 98 -7.57 -4.37 11.86
CA ASP A 98 -6.31 -4.72 12.50
C ASP A 98 -5.15 -4.91 11.50
N ARG A 99 -5.46 -5.01 10.20
CA ARG A 99 -4.48 -5.18 9.13
C ARG A 99 -3.95 -3.85 8.57
N LEU A 100 -4.50 -2.71 9.02
CA LEU A 100 -4.10 -1.38 8.56
C LEU A 100 -2.91 -0.85 9.35
N ASN A 101 -1.84 -0.42 8.64
CA ASN A 101 -0.67 0.29 9.18
C ASN A 101 -0.16 -0.36 10.47
N ARG A 102 0.08 -1.66 10.44
CA ARG A 102 0.41 -2.46 11.64
C ARG A 102 1.66 -1.98 12.38
N TRP A 103 2.61 -1.44 11.65
CA TRP A 103 3.86 -0.92 12.23
C TRP A 103 3.84 0.60 12.42
N GLY A 104 2.66 1.19 12.40
CA GLY A 104 2.44 2.62 12.42
C GLY A 104 2.40 3.22 11.03
N GLY A 105 1.91 4.44 10.93
CA GLY A 105 1.80 5.23 9.71
C GLY A 105 2.51 6.56 9.82
N ALA A 106 2.27 7.45 8.87
CA ALA A 106 2.90 8.77 8.79
C ALA A 106 2.68 9.65 10.02
N LEU A 107 1.66 9.40 10.84
CA LEU A 107 1.50 10.05 12.14
C LEU A 107 2.63 9.70 13.11
N ALA A 108 3.21 8.49 13.00
CA ALA A 108 4.25 8.03 13.89
C ALA A 108 5.66 8.38 13.41
N TYR A 109 5.93 8.25 12.09
CA TYR A 109 7.27 8.43 11.53
C TYR A 109 7.43 9.62 10.59
N GLY A 110 6.33 10.33 10.28
CA GLY A 110 6.32 11.52 9.45
C GLY A 110 5.96 11.28 7.99
N HIS A 111 5.93 12.35 7.19
CA HIS A 111 5.51 12.33 5.80
C HIS A 111 6.49 13.13 4.92
N PRO A 112 7.53 12.50 4.39
CA PRO A 112 8.49 13.16 3.48
C PRO A 112 7.97 13.24 2.04
N TYR A 113 6.69 13.55 1.84
CA TYR A 113 6.01 13.76 0.56
C TYR A 113 6.42 12.80 -0.57
N GLY A 114 7.39 13.20 -1.41
CA GLY A 114 7.82 12.43 -2.57
C GLY A 114 8.44 11.07 -2.27
N ALA A 115 8.90 10.82 -1.03
CA ALA A 115 9.43 9.53 -0.60
C ALA A 115 8.34 8.59 -0.04
N SER A 116 7.20 9.14 0.43
CA SER A 116 6.21 8.36 1.18
C SER A 116 5.60 7.20 0.41
N GLY A 117 5.44 7.31 -0.92
CA GLY A 117 4.97 6.20 -1.74
C GLY A 117 5.90 5.00 -1.69
N ALA A 118 7.22 5.24 -1.80
CA ALA A 118 8.23 4.18 -1.68
C ALA A 118 8.31 3.64 -0.23
N GLU A 119 8.16 4.49 0.79
CA GLU A 119 8.16 4.08 2.20
C GLU A 119 7.04 3.09 2.52
N ILE A 120 5.78 3.44 2.18
CA ILE A 120 4.65 2.53 2.47
C ILE A 120 4.73 1.25 1.64
N MET A 121 5.33 1.28 0.44
CA MET A 121 5.60 0.06 -0.34
C MET A 121 6.64 -0.83 0.35
N ILE A 122 7.71 -0.26 0.91
CA ILE A 122 8.72 -1.01 1.66
C ILE A 122 8.10 -1.60 2.94
N HIS A 123 7.30 -0.82 3.67
CA HIS A 123 6.57 -1.31 4.84
C HIS A 123 5.66 -2.48 4.48
N LEU A 124 4.84 -2.33 3.44
CA LEU A 124 3.94 -3.37 2.98
C LEU A 124 4.68 -4.67 2.63
N MET A 125 5.76 -4.59 1.83
CA MET A 125 6.58 -5.75 1.48
C MET A 125 7.15 -6.42 2.74
N LYS A 126 7.65 -5.63 3.71
CA LYS A 126 8.25 -6.18 4.94
C LYS A 126 7.23 -6.75 5.91
N ILE A 127 6.02 -6.22 5.97
CA ILE A 127 4.92 -6.79 6.74
C ILE A 127 4.52 -8.14 6.14
N LEU A 128 4.30 -8.20 4.82
CA LEU A 128 3.94 -9.43 4.15
C LEU A 128 5.01 -10.52 4.33
N GLU A 129 6.30 -10.16 4.20
CA GLU A 129 7.42 -11.09 4.41
C GLU A 129 7.45 -11.63 5.85
N ARG A 130 7.34 -10.76 6.87
CA ARG A 130 7.50 -11.15 8.27
C ARG A 130 6.29 -11.88 8.85
N GLU A 131 5.11 -11.56 8.36
CA GLU A 131 3.85 -12.13 8.84
C GLU A 131 3.35 -13.26 7.94
N GLU A 132 4.19 -13.69 6.99
CA GLU A 132 3.86 -14.76 6.03
C GLU A 132 2.57 -14.47 5.25
N GLY A 133 2.29 -13.17 5.05
CA GLY A 133 1.15 -12.69 4.28
C GLY A 133 1.40 -12.82 2.78
N LYS A 134 0.35 -13.09 2.03
CA LYS A 134 0.44 -13.29 0.58
C LYS A 134 0.17 -12.01 -0.22
N ARG A 135 -0.79 -11.20 0.22
CA ARG A 135 -1.30 -10.08 -0.58
C ARG A 135 -1.54 -8.83 0.24
N GLY A 136 -1.17 -7.69 -0.30
CA GLY A 136 -1.41 -6.42 0.34
C GLY A 136 -1.56 -5.26 -0.62
N VAL A 137 -2.04 -4.14 -0.11
CA VAL A 137 -2.24 -2.91 -0.86
C VAL A 137 -1.61 -1.72 -0.15
N ALA A 138 -0.89 -0.90 -0.92
CA ALA A 138 -0.45 0.43 -0.51
C ALA A 138 -1.34 1.48 -1.17
N ALA A 139 -1.75 2.53 -0.43
CA ALA A 139 -2.60 3.58 -0.96
C ALA A 139 -2.27 4.97 -0.40
N ILE A 140 -2.40 5.97 -1.26
CA ILE A 140 -2.11 7.37 -0.92
C ILE A 140 -3.28 8.26 -1.31
N PRO A 141 -3.86 9.01 -0.37
CA PRO A 141 -4.74 10.12 -0.69
C PRO A 141 -3.89 11.38 -0.92
N ALA A 142 -4.27 12.20 -1.89
CA ALA A 142 -3.60 13.47 -2.16
C ALA A 142 -4.58 14.64 -2.20
N ALA A 143 -4.04 15.83 -1.97
CA ALA A 143 -4.78 17.08 -2.09
C ALA A 143 -5.42 17.19 -3.49
N GLY A 144 -6.61 17.82 -3.56
CA GLY A 144 -7.38 17.88 -4.80
C GLY A 144 -8.23 16.65 -5.08
N GLY A 145 -8.30 15.68 -4.15
CA GLY A 145 -9.14 14.49 -4.27
C GLY A 145 -8.51 13.37 -5.09
N VAL A 146 -7.22 13.41 -5.36
CA VAL A 146 -6.52 12.31 -6.05
C VAL A 146 -6.30 11.16 -5.06
N GLY A 147 -6.55 9.92 -5.51
CA GLY A 147 -6.25 8.71 -4.76
C GLY A 147 -5.52 7.71 -5.65
N GLU A 148 -4.49 7.09 -5.11
CA GLU A 148 -3.72 6.05 -5.78
C GLU A 148 -3.63 4.81 -4.91
N ALA A 149 -3.62 3.62 -5.55
CA ALA A 149 -3.43 2.35 -4.88
C ALA A 149 -2.62 1.38 -5.74
N VAL A 150 -1.76 0.61 -5.08
CA VAL A 150 -0.95 -0.45 -5.71
C VAL A 150 -1.17 -1.75 -4.95
N LEU A 151 -1.55 -2.81 -5.68
CA LEU A 151 -1.74 -4.16 -5.16
C LEU A 151 -0.48 -4.98 -5.46
N ILE A 152 0.04 -5.64 -4.45
CA ILE A 152 1.18 -6.56 -4.57
C ILE A 152 0.85 -7.94 -4.00
N ASN A 153 1.52 -8.95 -4.56
CA ASN A 153 1.68 -10.24 -3.91
C ASN A 153 3.12 -10.38 -3.41
N ASN A 154 3.28 -10.90 -2.20
CA ASN A 154 4.55 -11.40 -1.72
C ASN A 154 4.98 -12.57 -2.59
N VAL A 155 6.25 -12.69 -2.91
CA VAL A 155 6.79 -13.78 -3.72
C VAL A 155 7.45 -14.81 -2.81
N ASP A 156 6.99 -16.05 -2.88
CA ASP A 156 7.68 -17.19 -2.28
C ASP A 156 8.84 -17.62 -3.19
N GLU A 157 10.05 -17.63 -2.65
CA GLU A 157 11.27 -17.98 -3.39
C GLU A 157 11.22 -19.38 -3.98
N ARG A 158 10.60 -20.34 -3.28
CA ARG A 158 10.47 -21.73 -3.73
C ARG A 158 9.51 -21.82 -4.91
N GLU A 159 8.32 -21.21 -4.79
CA GLU A 159 7.34 -21.18 -5.87
C GLU A 159 7.91 -20.51 -7.13
N TRP A 160 8.63 -19.40 -6.97
CA TRP A 160 9.30 -18.69 -8.08
C TRP A 160 10.34 -19.56 -8.79
N THR A 161 11.14 -20.31 -8.04
CA THR A 161 12.19 -21.17 -8.59
C THR A 161 11.58 -22.38 -9.29
N GLU A 162 10.56 -23.03 -8.73
CA GLU A 162 9.86 -24.15 -9.33
C GLU A 162 9.12 -23.78 -10.63
N GLU A 163 8.50 -22.60 -10.70
CA GLU A 163 7.91 -22.09 -11.92
C GLU A 163 8.94 -21.90 -13.03
N ARG A 164 10.12 -21.44 -12.69
CA ARG A 164 11.22 -21.28 -13.64
C ARG A 164 11.64 -22.62 -14.26
N GLU A 165 11.81 -23.66 -13.44
CA GLU A 165 12.22 -24.99 -13.90
C GLU A 165 11.18 -25.65 -14.83
N ARG A 166 9.90 -25.31 -14.68
CA ARG A 166 8.83 -25.80 -15.57
C ARG A 166 8.79 -25.15 -16.96
N HIS A 167 9.47 -24.02 -17.13
CA HIS A 167 9.47 -23.26 -18.39
C HIS A 167 10.83 -23.25 -19.10
N THR A 168 11.81 -24.01 -18.58
CA THR A 168 13.11 -24.28 -19.20
C THR A 168 13.11 -25.66 -19.86
#